data_37374cc435d97871d817c11431e9656c
#
_entry.id   37374cc435d97871d817c11431e9656c
#
_cell.length_a   1.000
_cell.length_b   1.000
_cell.length_c   1.000
_cell.angle_alpha   90.00
_cell.angle_beta   90.00
_cell.angle_gamma   90.00
#
_symmetry.space_group_name_H-M   'P 1'
#
loop_
_entity.id
_entity.type
_entity.pdbx_description
1 polymer ?
#
loop_
_entity_poly.entity_id
_entity_poly.type
_entity_poly.pdbx_seq_one_letter_code
_entity_poly.pdbx_strand_id
1 'polypeptide(L)'
;GATTLGPYCKVGGEVNNSVFFGYSSKAHDGFLGNAVIGEWCNLGADTNNSNLKNNYAEVKLWNYETERFKKTGLQFCGLIMGDHSKCGINTMFNTGTVVGVSANIFGSGFPRNFVPSFNWGGAAGFSIYKLPKVFEVAEKVFARRKLNFDNVEKDILTKVYGMTKRYRNES
;
A
#
# COMPACT_ATOMS: atom_id res chain seq x y z
N GLY A 1 -18.42 -4.73 -8.39
CA GLY A 1 -18.04 -4.34 -9.76
C GLY A 1 -16.74 -4.98 -10.20
N ALA A 2 -16.27 -4.68 -11.40
CA ALA A 2 -15.12 -5.28 -12.09
C ALA A 2 -13.85 -5.31 -11.22
N THR A 3 -13.60 -6.41 -10.53
CA THR A 3 -12.45 -6.59 -9.63
C THR A 3 -11.67 -7.83 -10.04
N THR A 4 -10.36 -7.71 -10.13
CA THR A 4 -9.46 -8.82 -10.44
C THR A 4 -8.66 -9.18 -9.21
N LEU A 5 -8.66 -10.46 -8.86
CA LEU A 5 -7.92 -10.99 -7.73
C LEU A 5 -6.81 -11.93 -8.21
N GLY A 6 -5.58 -11.63 -7.83
CA GLY A 6 -4.45 -12.52 -8.02
C GLY A 6 -4.53 -13.77 -7.14
N PRO A 7 -3.61 -14.74 -7.32
CA PRO A 7 -3.63 -15.99 -6.59
C PRO A 7 -3.53 -15.77 -5.08
N TYR A 8 -4.23 -16.61 -4.32
CA TYR A 8 -4.19 -16.65 -2.85
C TYR A 8 -4.58 -15.35 -2.14
N CYS A 9 -5.28 -14.42 -2.82
CA CYS A 9 -5.85 -13.24 -2.19
C CYS A 9 -7.06 -13.60 -1.31
N LYS A 10 -7.28 -12.80 -0.27
CA LYS A 10 -8.46 -12.87 0.59
C LYS A 10 -9.12 -11.49 0.60
N VAL A 11 -10.39 -11.45 0.22
CA VAL A 11 -11.12 -10.19 0.09
C VAL A 11 -12.46 -10.29 0.79
N GLY A 12 -12.83 -9.26 1.53
CA GLY A 12 -14.11 -9.12 2.23
C GLY A 12 -14.50 -7.65 2.35
N GLY A 13 -15.69 -7.40 2.87
CA GLY A 13 -16.28 -6.08 2.87
C GLY A 13 -16.73 -5.63 1.48
N GLU A 14 -16.78 -4.34 1.25
CA GLU A 14 -17.12 -3.78 -0.06
C GLU A 14 -15.87 -3.53 -0.90
N VAL A 15 -15.76 -4.22 -2.05
CA VAL A 15 -14.63 -4.06 -2.98
C VAL A 15 -15.17 -3.86 -4.40
N ASN A 16 -14.77 -2.76 -5.03
CA ASN A 16 -15.24 -2.37 -6.36
C ASN A 16 -14.08 -1.93 -7.25
N ASN A 17 -14.12 -2.35 -8.53
CA ASN A 17 -13.21 -1.85 -9.58
C ASN A 17 -11.73 -1.84 -9.16
N SER A 18 -11.27 -2.92 -8.52
CA SER A 18 -9.93 -2.97 -7.94
C SER A 18 -9.13 -4.15 -8.49
N VAL A 19 -7.81 -4.02 -8.46
CA VAL A 19 -6.88 -5.07 -8.85
C VAL A 19 -6.02 -5.43 -7.64
N PHE A 20 -5.98 -6.72 -7.32
CA PHE A 20 -5.06 -7.27 -6.32
C PHE A 20 -4.07 -8.19 -7.01
N PHE A 21 -2.81 -7.97 -6.76
CA PHE A 21 -1.76 -8.94 -7.07
C PHE A 21 -1.76 -10.06 -6.03
N GLY A 22 -0.92 -11.08 -6.21
CA GLY A 22 -1.00 -12.29 -5.41
C GLY A 22 -0.75 -12.11 -3.90
N TYR A 23 -1.23 -13.06 -3.11
CA TYR A 23 -0.96 -13.22 -1.68
C TYR A 23 -1.39 -12.05 -0.79
N SER A 24 -2.23 -11.16 -1.27
CA SER A 24 -2.68 -9.98 -0.54
C SER A 24 -4.02 -10.19 0.15
N SER A 25 -4.23 -9.53 1.26
CA SER A 25 -5.38 -9.72 2.12
C SER A 25 -6.03 -8.38 2.48
N LYS A 26 -7.31 -8.24 2.13
CA LYS A 26 -8.28 -7.33 2.71
C LYS A 26 -9.50 -8.16 3.13
N ALA A 27 -9.33 -9.01 4.15
CA ALA A 27 -10.30 -10.06 4.47
C ALA A 27 -11.55 -9.59 5.20
N HIS A 28 -11.53 -8.41 5.77
CA HIS A 28 -12.58 -7.88 6.66
C HIS A 28 -13.36 -6.71 6.04
N ASP A 29 -14.35 -6.19 6.76
CA ASP A 29 -15.16 -5.05 6.36
C ASP A 29 -14.33 -3.80 6.04
N GLY A 30 -14.96 -2.83 5.43
CA GLY A 30 -14.39 -1.61 4.92
C GLY A 30 -14.49 -1.51 3.40
N PHE A 31 -14.56 -0.26 2.90
CA PHE A 31 -14.67 0.02 1.46
C PHE A 31 -13.29 0.12 0.80
N LEU A 32 -13.11 -0.59 -0.30
CA LEU A 32 -11.97 -0.44 -1.20
C LEU A 32 -12.47 -0.30 -2.64
N GLY A 33 -12.23 0.84 -3.25
CA GLY A 33 -12.68 1.13 -4.61
C GLY A 33 -11.61 1.77 -5.48
N ASN A 34 -11.59 1.39 -6.76
CA ASN A 34 -10.67 1.91 -7.77
C ASN A 34 -9.20 1.86 -7.32
N ALA A 35 -8.84 0.74 -6.69
CA ALA A 35 -7.55 0.54 -6.05
C ALA A 35 -6.68 -0.46 -6.82
N VAL A 36 -5.36 -0.30 -6.68
CA VAL A 36 -4.37 -1.30 -7.10
C VAL A 36 -3.54 -1.69 -5.90
N ILE A 37 -3.61 -2.97 -5.54
CA ILE A 37 -2.92 -3.52 -4.37
C ILE A 37 -1.86 -4.50 -4.86
N GLY A 38 -0.61 -4.25 -4.49
CA GLY A 38 0.54 -5.08 -4.84
C GLY A 38 0.50 -6.47 -4.21
N GLU A 39 1.59 -7.20 -4.33
CA GLU A 39 1.75 -8.52 -3.71
C GLU A 39 2.07 -8.42 -2.21
N TRP A 40 1.67 -9.44 -1.46
CA TRP A 40 1.99 -9.58 -0.04
C TRP A 40 1.48 -8.45 0.85
N CYS A 41 0.50 -7.68 0.38
CA CYS A 41 -0.12 -6.61 1.15
C CYS A 41 -1.11 -7.15 2.18
N ASN A 42 -1.26 -6.43 3.29
CA ASN A 42 -2.29 -6.74 4.27
C ASN A 42 -2.98 -5.45 4.75
N LEU A 43 -4.27 -5.36 4.50
CA LEU A 43 -5.10 -4.27 4.98
C LEU A 43 -5.88 -4.75 6.20
N GLY A 44 -5.70 -4.07 7.32
CA GLY A 44 -6.37 -4.39 8.58
C GLY A 44 -7.89 -4.23 8.48
N ALA A 45 -8.60 -4.80 9.45
CA ALA A 45 -10.06 -4.71 9.52
C ALA A 45 -10.52 -3.26 9.49
N ASP A 46 -11.64 -3.01 8.82
CA ASP A 46 -12.26 -1.70 8.67
C ASP A 46 -11.35 -0.65 8.00
N THR A 47 -10.44 -1.11 7.16
CA THR A 47 -9.66 -0.22 6.29
C THR A 47 -10.55 0.29 5.16
N ASN A 48 -10.56 1.61 4.98
CA ASN A 48 -11.32 2.30 3.95
C ASN A 48 -10.42 3.14 3.06
N ASN A 49 -10.75 3.25 1.77
CA ASN A 49 -10.19 4.27 0.91
C ASN A 49 -11.30 5.12 0.30
N SER A 50 -11.08 6.43 0.19
CA SER A 50 -11.87 7.27 -0.69
C SER A 50 -11.44 7.02 -2.15
N ASN A 51 -12.41 6.97 -3.07
CA ASN A 51 -12.14 6.87 -4.50
C ASN A 51 -12.70 8.03 -5.33
N LEU A 52 -13.47 8.91 -4.69
CA LEU A 52 -14.07 10.08 -5.32
C LEU A 52 -13.98 11.27 -4.35
N LYS A 53 -13.57 12.42 -4.86
CA LYS A 53 -13.57 13.66 -4.07
C LYS A 53 -14.97 14.25 -3.97
N ASN A 54 -15.30 14.86 -2.84
CA ASN A 54 -16.62 15.48 -2.61
C ASN A 54 -16.95 16.59 -3.63
N ASN A 55 -15.96 17.26 -4.18
CA ASN A 55 -16.11 18.28 -5.19
C ASN A 55 -16.03 17.74 -6.63
N TYR A 56 -16.00 16.42 -6.82
CA TYR A 56 -15.87 15.73 -8.10
C TYR A 56 -14.65 16.14 -8.94
N ALA A 57 -13.65 16.75 -8.31
CA ALA A 57 -12.43 17.16 -9.00
C ALA A 57 -11.61 15.95 -9.45
N GLU A 58 -10.87 16.13 -10.53
CA GLU A 58 -9.91 15.18 -11.05
C GLU A 58 -8.91 14.76 -9.96
N VAL A 59 -8.65 13.44 -9.87
CA VAL A 59 -7.71 12.87 -8.91
C VAL A 59 -6.27 13.09 -9.36
N LYS A 60 -5.40 13.41 -8.42
CA LYS A 60 -3.95 13.48 -8.65
C LYS A 60 -3.28 12.31 -7.93
N LEU A 61 -2.31 11.67 -8.58
CA LEU A 61 -1.44 10.64 -8.00
C LEU A 61 0.01 11.13 -7.94
N TRP A 62 0.74 10.65 -6.94
CA TRP A 62 2.19 10.80 -6.93
C TRP A 62 2.80 10.11 -8.14
N ASN A 63 3.69 10.80 -8.83
CA ASN A 63 4.39 10.29 -10.00
C ASN A 63 5.90 10.30 -9.72
N TYR A 64 6.52 9.12 -9.74
CA TYR A 64 7.94 8.95 -9.40
C TYR A 64 8.89 9.55 -10.44
N GLU A 65 8.50 9.59 -11.72
CA GLU A 65 9.33 10.16 -12.78
C GLU A 65 9.49 11.67 -12.61
N THR A 66 8.41 12.35 -12.26
CA THR A 66 8.40 13.82 -12.14
C THR A 66 8.50 14.29 -10.70
N GLU A 67 8.49 13.39 -9.74
CA GLU A 67 8.55 13.66 -8.29
C GLU A 67 7.53 14.69 -7.83
N ARG A 68 6.32 14.60 -8.35
CA ARG A 68 5.19 15.46 -8.01
C ARG A 68 3.85 14.77 -8.21
N PHE A 69 2.80 15.35 -7.68
CA PHE A 69 1.43 14.91 -7.96
C PHE A 69 1.00 15.34 -9.36
N LYS A 70 0.67 14.37 -10.21
CA LYS A 70 0.12 14.58 -11.55
C LYS A 70 -1.36 14.27 -11.62
N LYS A 71 -2.07 15.02 -12.42
CA LYS A 71 -3.47 14.74 -12.79
C LYS A 71 -3.57 13.43 -13.55
N THR A 72 -4.59 12.62 -13.22
CA THR A 72 -4.81 11.28 -13.81
C THR A 72 -5.78 11.28 -15.00
N GLY A 73 -6.53 12.35 -15.20
CA GLY A 73 -7.67 12.37 -16.11
C GLY A 73 -8.92 11.68 -15.53
N LEU A 74 -8.87 11.18 -14.31
CA LEU A 74 -9.93 10.37 -13.70
C LEU A 74 -10.61 11.11 -12.54
N GLN A 75 -11.93 10.96 -12.43
CA GLN A 75 -12.68 11.35 -11.24
C GLN A 75 -12.62 10.25 -10.16
N PHE A 76 -12.58 8.97 -10.57
CA PHE A 76 -12.52 7.82 -9.68
C PHE A 76 -11.12 7.22 -9.68
N CYS A 77 -10.43 7.33 -8.56
CA CYS A 77 -9.13 6.73 -8.35
C CYS A 77 -8.87 6.59 -6.85
N GLY A 78 -8.69 5.38 -6.38
CA GLY A 78 -8.52 5.07 -4.97
C GLY A 78 -7.06 4.94 -4.55
N LEU A 79 -6.78 3.87 -3.80
CA LEU A 79 -5.47 3.56 -3.23
C LEU A 79 -4.59 2.82 -4.24
N ILE A 80 -3.35 3.25 -4.38
CA ILE A 80 -2.30 2.49 -5.07
C ILE A 80 -1.28 2.07 -4.02
N MET A 81 -1.14 0.78 -3.78
CA MET A 81 -0.29 0.24 -2.71
C MET A 81 0.76 -0.72 -3.26
N GLY A 82 2.02 -0.42 -2.99
CA GLY A 82 3.15 -1.25 -3.38
C GLY A 82 3.30 -2.52 -2.54
N ASP A 83 4.06 -3.47 -3.07
CA ASP A 83 4.26 -4.80 -2.49
C ASP A 83 4.72 -4.76 -1.04
N HIS A 84 4.34 -5.80 -0.28
CA HIS A 84 4.67 -5.99 1.12
C HIS A 84 4.14 -4.92 2.09
N SER A 85 3.42 -3.91 1.60
CA SER A 85 2.88 -2.87 2.47
C SER A 85 1.70 -3.35 3.30
N LYS A 86 1.58 -2.81 4.49
CA LYS A 86 0.57 -3.22 5.46
C LYS A 86 -0.04 -2.00 6.13
N CYS A 87 -1.30 -2.10 6.52
CA CYS A 87 -1.91 -1.11 7.40
C CYS A 87 -2.66 -1.77 8.56
N GLY A 88 -2.71 -1.05 9.66
CA GLY A 88 -3.46 -1.45 10.85
C GLY A 88 -4.96 -1.38 10.64
N ILE A 89 -5.71 -1.84 11.65
CA ILE A 89 -7.18 -1.71 11.67
C ILE A 89 -7.61 -0.24 11.64
N ASN A 90 -8.80 0.03 11.10
CA ASN A 90 -9.40 1.36 11.02
C ASN A 90 -8.54 2.40 10.28
N THR A 91 -7.72 1.96 9.33
CA THR A 91 -6.93 2.88 8.52
C THR A 91 -7.81 3.55 7.45
N MET A 92 -7.67 4.86 7.31
CA MET A 92 -8.41 5.67 6.32
C MET A 92 -7.44 6.23 5.29
N PHE A 93 -7.70 5.95 4.02
CA PHE A 93 -6.90 6.52 2.92
C PHE A 93 -7.71 7.55 2.12
N ASN A 94 -7.12 8.71 1.89
CA ASN A 94 -7.71 9.71 0.99
C ASN A 94 -7.69 9.24 -0.47
N THR A 95 -8.55 9.87 -1.27
CA THR A 95 -8.60 9.71 -2.74
C THR A 95 -7.21 9.89 -3.36
N GLY A 96 -6.76 8.91 -4.13
CA GLY A 96 -5.49 9.01 -4.84
C GLY A 96 -4.26 8.90 -3.92
N THR A 97 -4.35 8.16 -2.82
CA THR A 97 -3.18 7.87 -2.00
C THR A 97 -2.28 6.84 -2.69
N VAL A 98 -0.99 7.14 -2.73
CA VAL A 98 0.05 6.23 -3.22
C VAL A 98 0.92 5.80 -2.04
N VAL A 99 0.98 4.51 -1.81
CA VAL A 99 1.82 3.88 -0.79
C VAL A 99 2.92 3.08 -1.49
N GLY A 100 4.15 3.32 -1.13
CA GLY A 100 5.31 2.59 -1.68
C GLY A 100 5.41 1.15 -1.17
N VAL A 101 6.54 0.51 -1.45
CA VAL A 101 6.85 -0.87 -1.08
C VAL A 101 7.22 -0.97 0.41
N SER A 102 6.78 -2.03 1.09
CA SER A 102 7.11 -2.32 2.49
C SER A 102 6.83 -1.16 3.46
N ALA A 103 5.82 -0.36 3.21
CA ALA A 103 5.36 0.61 4.19
C ALA A 103 4.48 -0.07 5.23
N ASN A 104 4.55 0.39 6.47
CA ASN A 104 3.67 -0.08 7.55
C ASN A 104 2.93 1.12 8.16
N ILE A 105 1.62 1.17 7.96
CA ILE A 105 0.80 2.34 8.26
C ILE A 105 -0.13 2.02 9.42
N PHE A 106 -0.14 2.88 10.43
CA PHE A 106 -0.98 2.73 11.62
C PHE A 106 -1.25 4.09 12.29
N GLY A 107 -2.13 4.09 13.26
CA GLY A 107 -2.52 5.29 14.01
C GLY A 107 -3.80 5.91 13.49
N SER A 108 -4.25 6.97 14.14
CA SER A 108 -5.47 7.70 13.80
C SER A 108 -5.22 8.76 12.72
N GLY A 109 -6.29 9.11 12.01
CA GLY A 109 -6.26 10.13 10.98
C GLY A 109 -5.82 9.60 9.60
N PHE A 110 -5.79 10.50 8.63
CA PHE A 110 -5.37 10.17 7.26
C PHE A 110 -3.85 10.31 7.12
N PRO A 111 -3.14 9.29 6.64
CA PRO A 111 -1.76 9.48 6.21
C PRO A 111 -1.69 10.45 5.03
N ARG A 112 -0.50 10.94 4.71
CA ARG A 112 -0.28 11.77 3.51
C ARG A 112 -0.64 10.98 2.25
N ASN A 113 -1.03 11.69 1.19
CA ASN A 113 -1.38 11.08 -0.11
C ASN A 113 -0.19 10.44 -0.84
N PHE A 114 1.01 10.66 -0.37
CA PHE A 114 2.19 9.88 -0.75
C PHE A 114 2.90 9.41 0.51
N VAL A 115 2.95 8.08 0.67
CA VAL A 115 3.71 7.39 1.71
C VAL A 115 4.89 6.69 1.04
N PRO A 116 6.12 7.15 1.22
CA PRO A 116 7.29 6.51 0.65
C PRO A 116 7.47 5.05 1.06
N SER A 117 8.16 4.28 0.23
CA SER A 117 8.57 2.92 0.56
C SER A 117 9.37 2.87 1.86
N PHE A 118 9.20 1.79 2.63
CA PHE A 118 9.90 1.55 3.90
C PHE A 118 9.66 2.64 4.96
N ASN A 119 8.48 3.23 4.95
CA ASN A 119 8.03 4.12 6.02
C ASN A 119 7.23 3.35 7.07
N TRP A 120 7.43 3.70 8.32
CA TRP A 120 6.77 3.14 9.51
C TRP A 120 6.08 4.26 10.28
N GLY A 121 4.75 4.26 10.33
CA GLY A 121 3.99 5.30 11.02
C GLY A 121 2.64 5.60 10.38
N GLY A 122 2.19 6.83 10.46
CA GLY A 122 0.90 7.26 9.94
C GLY A 122 0.76 8.79 9.92
N ALA A 123 -0.46 9.28 10.14
CA ALA A 123 -0.74 10.73 10.09
C ALA A 123 0.09 11.54 11.10
N ALA A 124 0.45 10.94 12.24
CA ALA A 124 1.27 11.59 13.25
C ALA A 124 2.77 11.74 12.87
N GLY A 125 3.20 11.06 11.83
CA GLY A 125 4.57 11.07 11.32
C GLY A 125 5.08 9.69 10.97
N PHE A 126 6.23 9.66 10.31
CA PHE A 126 6.88 8.43 9.86
C PHE A 126 8.31 8.34 10.32
N SER A 127 8.74 7.14 10.66
CA SER A 127 10.13 6.75 10.81
C SER A 127 10.49 5.73 9.71
N ILE A 128 11.77 5.36 9.63
CA ILE A 128 12.24 4.38 8.66
C ILE A 128 11.92 2.96 9.13
N TYR A 129 11.28 2.18 8.29
CA TYR A 129 11.13 0.75 8.46
C TYR A 129 12.41 0.06 8.00
N LYS A 130 13.29 -0.24 8.95
CA LYS A 130 14.63 -0.76 8.68
C LYS A 130 14.59 -2.11 7.97
N LEU A 131 15.40 -2.25 6.94
CA LEU A 131 15.43 -3.42 6.04
C LEU A 131 15.52 -4.78 6.78
N PRO A 132 16.35 -4.97 7.82
CA PRO A 132 16.37 -6.23 8.57
C PRO A 132 15.02 -6.59 9.21
N LYS A 133 14.24 -5.60 9.65
CA LYS A 133 12.90 -5.82 10.19
C LYS A 133 11.87 -6.15 9.12
N VAL A 134 12.01 -5.55 7.95
CA VAL A 134 11.21 -5.90 6.77
C VAL A 134 11.43 -7.36 6.39
N PHE A 135 12.69 -7.82 6.35
CA PHE A 135 13.04 -9.21 6.05
C PHE A 135 12.46 -10.18 7.09
N GLU A 136 12.60 -9.87 8.38
CA GLU A 136 12.04 -10.70 9.46
C GLU A 136 10.53 -10.94 9.27
N VAL A 137 9.79 -9.88 8.93
CA VAL A 137 8.35 -9.98 8.69
C VAL A 137 8.04 -10.73 7.40
N ALA A 138 8.77 -10.46 6.32
CA ALA A 138 8.57 -11.13 5.04
C ALA A 138 8.84 -12.65 5.16
N GLU A 139 9.89 -13.07 5.84
CA GLU A 139 10.18 -14.49 6.11
C GLU A 139 9.00 -15.18 6.79
N LYS A 140 8.42 -14.57 7.82
CA LYS A 140 7.26 -15.11 8.53
C LYS A 140 6.01 -15.20 7.66
N VAL A 141 5.79 -14.19 6.83
CA VAL A 141 4.64 -14.14 5.90
C VAL A 141 4.75 -15.21 4.82
N PHE A 142 5.92 -15.39 4.22
CA PHE A 142 6.19 -16.45 3.24
C PHE A 142 6.05 -17.82 3.85
N ALA A 143 6.61 -18.05 5.04
CA ALA A 143 6.54 -19.32 5.74
C ALA A 143 5.09 -19.77 6.00
N ARG A 144 4.17 -18.85 6.31
CA ARG A 144 2.74 -19.15 6.44
C ARG A 144 2.09 -19.66 5.15
N ARG A 145 2.69 -19.38 4.02
CA ARG A 145 2.29 -19.87 2.70
C ARG A 145 3.10 -21.06 2.22
N LYS A 146 3.98 -21.61 3.07
CA LYS A 146 4.93 -22.69 2.74
C LYS A 146 5.86 -22.32 1.59
N LEU A 147 6.24 -21.05 1.53
CA LEU A 147 7.19 -20.47 0.58
C LEU A 147 8.44 -20.01 1.32
N ASN A 148 9.56 -19.99 0.58
CA ASN A 148 10.83 -19.48 1.09
C ASN A 148 11.01 -18.01 0.65
N PHE A 149 11.33 -17.17 1.61
CA PHE A 149 11.82 -15.82 1.34
C PHE A 149 13.32 -15.92 1.07
N ASP A 150 13.67 -16.11 -0.20
CA ASP A 150 15.03 -16.41 -0.63
C ASP A 150 15.90 -15.17 -0.88
N ASN A 151 17.11 -15.38 -1.36
CA ASN A 151 18.04 -14.29 -1.63
C ASN A 151 17.58 -13.40 -2.78
N VAL A 152 16.83 -13.92 -3.75
CA VAL A 152 16.30 -13.12 -4.86
C VAL A 152 15.31 -12.10 -4.33
N GLU A 153 14.39 -12.52 -3.46
CA GLU A 153 13.43 -11.64 -2.81
C GLU A 153 14.13 -10.57 -1.94
N LYS A 154 15.17 -10.97 -1.20
CA LYS A 154 15.99 -10.04 -0.39
C LYS A 154 16.72 -9.02 -1.25
N ASP A 155 17.28 -9.44 -2.37
CA ASP A 155 17.99 -8.57 -3.29
C ASP A 155 17.05 -7.56 -3.95
N ILE A 156 15.84 -7.99 -4.35
CA ILE A 156 14.81 -7.10 -4.89
C ILE A 156 14.45 -6.01 -3.86
N LEU A 157 14.11 -6.39 -2.64
CA LEU A 157 13.75 -5.42 -1.59
C LEU A 157 14.93 -4.51 -1.23
N THR A 158 16.15 -5.03 -1.20
CA THR A 158 17.37 -4.22 -0.99
C THR A 158 17.56 -3.19 -2.09
N LYS A 159 17.35 -3.60 -3.33
CA LYS A 159 17.44 -2.68 -4.48
C LYS A 159 16.40 -1.57 -4.39
N VAL A 160 15.15 -1.94 -4.12
CA VAL A 160 14.06 -0.95 -3.95
C VAL A 160 14.33 -0.03 -2.76
N TYR A 161 14.87 -0.56 -1.66
CA TYR A 161 15.26 0.24 -0.50
C TYR A 161 16.26 1.32 -0.87
N GLY A 162 17.31 0.98 -1.63
CA GLY A 162 18.30 1.93 -2.13
C GLY A 162 17.71 2.96 -3.11
N MET A 163 16.94 2.50 -4.10
CA MET A 163 16.33 3.37 -5.11
C MET A 163 15.36 4.41 -4.53
N THR A 164 14.67 4.06 -3.45
CA THR A 164 13.64 4.93 -2.84
C THR A 164 14.15 5.73 -1.66
N LYS A 165 15.45 5.63 -1.33
CA LYS A 165 16.06 6.32 -0.19
C LYS A 165 15.75 7.81 -0.15
N ARG A 166 15.83 8.49 -1.28
CA ARG A 166 15.61 9.94 -1.43
C ARG A 166 14.21 10.42 -1.07
N TYR A 167 13.22 9.52 -1.02
CA TYR A 167 11.83 9.86 -0.66
C TYR A 167 11.55 9.74 0.84
N ARG A 168 12.44 9.09 1.59
CA ARG A 168 12.34 8.97 3.04
C ARG A 168 13.16 10.08 3.69
N ASN A 169 12.62 10.65 4.77
CA ASN A 169 13.41 11.53 5.62
C ASN A 169 14.39 10.67 6.44
N GLU A 170 15.58 10.49 5.93
CA GLU A 170 16.70 9.97 6.70
C GLU A 170 17.33 11.17 7.42
N SER A 171 16.84 11.45 8.64
CA SER A 171 17.53 12.36 9.58
C SER A 171 18.68 11.64 10.24
#